data_5aae4e4d3ed833229c1906e6055eff0a
#
_entry.id   5aae4e4d3ed833229c1906e6055eff0a
#
_cell.length_a   1.000
_cell.length_b   1.000
_cell.length_c   1.000
_cell.angle_alpha   90.00
_cell.angle_beta   90.00
_cell.angle_gamma   90.00
#
_symmetry.space_group_name_H-M   'P 1'
#
loop_
_entity.id
_entity.type
_entity.pdbx_description
1 polymer ?
#
loop_
_entity_poly.entity_id
_entity_poly.type
_entity_poly.pdbx_seq_one_letter_code
_entity_poly.pdbx_strand_id
1 'polypeptide(L)'
;FSVCLVYLFAGTGGENRTLRLVLSGMIIGSFFSSMVSFAKYVADPQDELPSITYWLLGSLKNMSWTLLLSGAGWILTGIVILLLFRWKLDALMLSEEEVKSFGISVHGFRFMTVAASSAITAAVVSMCGQIGWIGLLIPHFCRMIYGGSNKDVIPSSIVYGALFLLITDTASRCITASEIPAAILTSLIGAPLFLILLAKNGGLRG
;
A
#
# COMPACT_ATOMS: atom_id res chain seq x y z
N PHE A 1 -4.60 11.33 7.70
CA PHE A 1 -5.67 11.48 8.69
C PHE A 1 -6.15 10.13 9.21
N SER A 2 -6.63 9.19 8.36
CA SER A 2 -7.13 7.86 8.76
C SER A 2 -6.13 7.05 9.60
N VAL A 3 -4.85 7.06 9.23
CA VAL A 3 -3.79 6.38 10.01
C VAL A 3 -3.59 7.00 11.39
N CYS A 4 -3.68 8.31 11.53
CA CYS A 4 -3.62 8.96 12.85
C CYS A 4 -4.80 8.52 13.72
N LEU A 5 -6.01 8.42 13.16
CA LEU A 5 -7.17 7.91 13.87
C LEU A 5 -6.97 6.45 14.32
N VAL A 6 -6.48 5.58 13.43
CA VAL A 6 -6.17 4.19 13.78
C VAL A 6 -5.19 4.11 14.95
N TYR A 7 -4.12 4.92 14.93
CA TYR A 7 -3.16 4.95 16.04
C TYR A 7 -3.76 5.48 17.34
N LEU A 8 -4.62 6.49 17.26
CA LEU A 8 -5.33 7.05 18.42
C LEU A 8 -6.21 5.99 19.10
N PHE A 9 -6.99 5.25 18.31
CA PHE A 9 -7.89 4.21 18.83
C PHE A 9 -7.17 2.92 19.25
N ALA A 10 -6.07 2.57 18.60
CA ALA A 10 -5.29 1.39 18.97
C ALA A 10 -4.56 1.54 20.31
N GLY A 11 -4.31 2.78 20.76
CA GLY A 11 -3.60 3.07 22.02
C GLY A 11 -2.11 2.74 21.97
N THR A 12 -1.38 3.10 23.05
CA THR A 12 0.08 3.03 23.09
C THR A 12 0.65 1.80 23.79
N GLY A 13 -0.17 0.90 24.35
CA GLY A 13 0.34 -0.24 25.12
C GLY A 13 -0.65 -1.40 25.27
N GLY A 14 -0.11 -2.57 25.60
CA GLY A 14 -0.87 -3.78 25.95
C GLY A 14 -0.58 -4.98 25.06
N GLU A 15 -0.81 -6.17 25.63
CA GLU A 15 -0.51 -7.50 25.08
C GLU A 15 -1.21 -7.76 23.72
N ASN A 16 -2.32 -7.07 23.43
CA ASN A 16 -3.13 -7.23 22.21
C ASN A 16 -3.04 -6.04 21.24
N ARG A 17 -1.90 -5.33 21.21
CA ARG A 17 -1.74 -4.13 20.37
C ARG A 17 -1.97 -4.40 18.88
N THR A 18 -1.45 -5.49 18.35
CA THR A 18 -1.64 -5.87 16.94
C THR A 18 -3.12 -6.09 16.61
N LEU A 19 -3.85 -6.77 17.49
CA LEU A 19 -5.28 -6.99 17.33
C LEU A 19 -6.05 -5.65 17.33
N ARG A 20 -5.73 -4.75 18.27
CA ARG A 20 -6.35 -3.41 18.32
C ARG A 20 -6.06 -2.59 17.07
N LEU A 21 -4.84 -2.63 16.53
CA LEU A 21 -4.49 -1.96 15.27
C LEU A 21 -5.32 -2.49 14.09
N VAL A 22 -5.45 -3.82 13.99
CA VAL A 22 -6.25 -4.46 12.93
C VAL A 22 -7.72 -4.08 13.07
N LEU A 23 -8.30 -4.22 14.27
CA LEU A 23 -9.70 -3.87 14.52
C LEU A 23 -9.98 -2.39 14.28
N SER A 24 -9.12 -1.50 14.77
CA SER A 24 -9.25 -0.05 14.53
C SER A 24 -9.16 0.27 13.04
N GLY A 25 -8.26 -0.40 12.32
CA GLY A 25 -8.12 -0.25 10.87
C GLY A 25 -9.39 -0.69 10.13
N MET A 26 -9.99 -1.81 10.51
CA MET A 26 -11.26 -2.29 9.94
C MET A 26 -12.43 -1.33 10.21
N ILE A 27 -12.56 -0.83 11.43
CA ILE A 27 -13.62 0.10 11.82
C ILE A 27 -13.49 1.41 11.04
N ILE A 28 -12.30 2.00 11.03
CA ILE A 28 -12.03 3.25 10.31
C ILE A 28 -12.21 3.05 8.79
N GLY A 29 -11.75 1.93 8.25
CA GLY A 29 -11.95 1.57 6.85
C GLY A 29 -13.43 1.45 6.48
N SER A 30 -14.24 0.78 7.31
CA SER A 30 -15.69 0.67 7.12
C SER A 30 -16.38 2.04 7.17
N PHE A 31 -15.96 2.90 8.08
CA PHE A 31 -16.50 4.27 8.18
C PHE A 31 -16.24 5.06 6.88
N PHE A 32 -15.00 5.09 6.38
CA PHE A 32 -14.68 5.78 5.13
C PHE A 32 -15.36 5.13 3.91
N SER A 33 -15.49 3.80 3.89
CA SER A 33 -16.24 3.09 2.85
C SER A 33 -17.71 3.50 2.82
N SER A 34 -18.32 3.68 4.00
CA SER A 34 -19.70 4.19 4.11
C SER A 34 -19.81 5.63 3.61
N MET A 35 -18.83 6.49 3.88
CA MET A 35 -18.80 7.86 3.33
C MET A 35 -18.72 7.87 1.80
N VAL A 36 -17.88 7.00 1.22
CA VAL A 36 -17.80 6.85 -0.25
C VAL A 36 -19.13 6.36 -0.81
N SER A 37 -19.77 5.39 -0.16
CA SER A 37 -21.09 4.89 -0.56
C SER A 37 -22.16 5.99 -0.49
N PHE A 38 -22.11 6.80 0.55
CA PHE A 38 -23.02 7.96 0.66
C PHE A 38 -22.77 8.99 -0.44
N ALA A 39 -21.51 9.31 -0.75
CA ALA A 39 -21.18 10.21 -1.85
C ALA A 39 -21.72 9.69 -3.20
N LYS A 40 -21.58 8.38 -3.47
CA LYS A 40 -22.16 7.75 -4.67
C LYS A 40 -23.69 7.80 -4.70
N TYR A 41 -24.35 7.69 -3.54
CA TYR A 41 -25.80 7.73 -3.44
C TYR A 41 -26.37 9.10 -3.78
N VAL A 42 -25.68 10.18 -3.39
CA VAL A 42 -26.12 11.56 -3.62
C VAL A 42 -25.66 12.09 -4.99
N ALA A 43 -24.65 11.49 -5.61
CA ALA A 43 -24.06 11.91 -6.88
C ALA A 43 -25.06 11.80 -8.04
N ASP A 44 -24.96 12.73 -9.00
CA ASP A 44 -25.74 12.67 -10.23
C ASP A 44 -25.45 11.38 -11.00
N PRO A 45 -26.50 10.58 -11.36
CA PRO A 45 -26.32 9.30 -12.03
C PRO A 45 -25.68 9.39 -13.41
N GLN A 46 -25.79 10.52 -14.11
CA GLN A 46 -25.31 10.65 -15.49
C GLN A 46 -23.86 11.15 -15.57
N ASP A 47 -23.47 12.06 -14.67
CA ASP A 47 -22.16 12.74 -14.75
C ASP A 47 -21.22 12.38 -13.58
N GLU A 48 -21.66 12.55 -12.33
CA GLU A 48 -20.79 12.42 -11.17
C GLU A 48 -20.53 10.96 -10.77
N LEU A 49 -21.56 10.14 -10.74
CA LEU A 49 -21.47 8.75 -10.33
C LEU A 49 -20.52 7.90 -11.20
N PRO A 50 -20.56 8.00 -12.55
CA PRO A 50 -19.56 7.36 -13.40
C PRO A 50 -18.14 7.85 -13.10
N SER A 51 -17.94 9.16 -12.95
CA SER A 51 -16.64 9.78 -12.67
C SER A 51 -16.04 9.27 -11.35
N ILE A 52 -16.81 9.25 -10.26
CA ILE A 52 -16.40 8.70 -8.98
C ILE A 52 -16.05 7.22 -9.11
N THR A 53 -16.87 6.47 -9.84
CA THR A 53 -16.67 5.03 -10.00
C THR A 53 -15.41 4.73 -10.79
N TYR A 54 -15.16 5.43 -11.90
CA TYR A 54 -13.94 5.28 -12.68
C TYR A 54 -12.69 5.67 -11.90
N TRP A 55 -12.75 6.75 -11.10
CA TRP A 55 -11.63 7.13 -10.26
C TRP A 55 -11.30 6.06 -9.21
N LEU A 56 -12.32 5.46 -8.58
CA LEU A 56 -12.14 4.38 -7.61
C LEU A 56 -11.58 3.09 -8.21
N LEU A 57 -11.79 2.87 -9.52
CA LEU A 57 -11.22 1.71 -10.23
C LEU A 57 -9.70 1.81 -10.45
N GLY A 58 -9.09 2.97 -10.19
CA GLY A 58 -7.66 3.17 -10.28
C GLY A 58 -7.09 3.03 -11.68
N SER A 59 -6.52 4.11 -12.22
CA SER A 59 -5.97 4.15 -13.58
C SER A 59 -4.83 5.16 -13.69
N LEU A 60 -3.85 4.87 -14.55
CA LEU A 60 -2.76 5.79 -14.91
C LEU A 60 -3.07 6.64 -16.16
N LYS A 61 -4.26 6.48 -16.74
CA LYS A 61 -4.65 7.13 -18.00
C LYS A 61 -4.55 8.66 -17.96
N ASN A 62 -5.05 9.27 -16.89
CA ASN A 62 -5.15 10.72 -16.74
C ASN A 62 -3.93 11.35 -16.05
N MET A 63 -2.80 10.65 -16.04
CA MET A 63 -1.58 11.17 -15.42
C MET A 63 -0.99 12.31 -16.24
N SER A 64 -0.83 13.47 -15.63
CA SER A 64 -0.20 14.65 -16.21
C SER A 64 1.08 15.03 -15.46
N TRP A 65 1.98 15.77 -16.10
CA TRP A 65 3.19 16.26 -15.47
C TRP A 65 2.89 17.13 -14.23
N THR A 66 1.86 17.95 -14.29
CA THR A 66 1.43 18.80 -13.16
C THR A 66 0.98 17.94 -11.97
N LEU A 67 0.17 16.92 -12.24
CA LEU A 67 -0.30 16.00 -11.22
C LEU A 67 0.86 15.18 -10.62
N LEU A 68 1.77 14.68 -11.46
CA LEU A 68 2.96 13.95 -11.03
C LEU A 68 3.83 14.81 -10.11
N LEU A 69 4.13 16.05 -10.48
CA LEU A 69 4.95 16.95 -9.69
C LEU A 69 4.32 17.30 -8.34
N SER A 70 2.98 17.40 -8.27
CA SER A 70 2.28 17.68 -7.01
C SER A 70 2.45 16.57 -5.97
N GLY A 71 2.49 15.30 -6.39
CA GLY A 71 2.69 14.15 -5.52
C GLY A 71 4.14 13.72 -5.34
N ALA A 72 5.02 14.06 -6.30
CA ALA A 72 6.40 13.59 -6.34
C ALA A 72 7.19 13.94 -5.07
N GLY A 73 6.98 15.12 -4.50
CA GLY A 73 7.64 15.55 -3.27
C GLY A 73 7.35 14.60 -2.09
N TRP A 74 6.10 14.23 -1.89
CA TRP A 74 5.68 13.31 -0.84
C TRP A 74 6.21 11.89 -1.08
N ILE A 75 6.14 11.43 -2.33
CA ILE A 75 6.59 10.10 -2.73
C ILE A 75 8.11 9.98 -2.53
N LEU A 76 8.89 10.94 -3.06
CA LEU A 76 10.35 10.93 -2.94
C LEU A 76 10.79 11.03 -1.48
N THR A 77 10.21 11.93 -0.71
CA THR A 77 10.53 12.06 0.72
C THR A 77 10.26 10.76 1.47
N GLY A 78 9.10 10.13 1.24
CA GLY A 78 8.77 8.86 1.87
C GLY A 78 9.71 7.72 1.44
N ILE A 79 10.05 7.63 0.16
CA ILE A 79 11.02 6.63 -0.36
C ILE A 79 12.40 6.85 0.27
N VAL A 80 12.89 8.09 0.33
CA VAL A 80 14.20 8.42 0.96
C VAL A 80 14.20 8.01 2.43
N ILE A 81 13.15 8.31 3.18
CA ILE A 81 13.02 7.89 4.58
C ILE A 81 13.10 6.37 4.69
N LEU A 82 12.33 5.63 3.91
CA LEU A 82 12.32 4.17 3.96
C LEU A 82 13.68 3.56 3.56
N LEU A 83 14.35 4.11 2.55
CA LEU A 83 15.67 3.65 2.10
C LEU A 83 16.76 3.94 3.14
N LEU A 84 16.74 5.11 3.76
CA LEU A 84 17.72 5.46 4.80
C LEU A 84 17.58 4.56 6.04
N PHE A 85 16.36 4.19 6.38
CA PHE A 85 16.08 3.40 7.58
C PHE A 85 15.86 1.90 7.32
N ARG A 86 16.03 1.42 6.08
CA ARG A 86 15.82 0.01 5.71
C ARG A 86 16.54 -1.00 6.60
N TRP A 87 17.75 -0.67 7.06
CA TRP A 87 18.53 -1.53 7.95
C TRP A 87 17.91 -1.65 9.35
N LYS A 88 17.33 -0.55 9.84
CA LYS A 88 16.68 -0.52 11.15
C LYS A 88 15.32 -1.21 11.13
N LEU A 89 14.71 -1.39 9.94
CA LEU A 89 13.44 -2.10 9.79
C LEU A 89 13.58 -3.59 10.11
N ASP A 90 14.74 -4.18 9.88
CA ASP A 90 15.02 -5.57 10.26
C ASP A 90 15.04 -5.71 11.80
N ALA A 91 15.48 -4.69 12.52
CA ALA A 91 15.44 -4.67 13.97
C ALA A 91 14.00 -4.69 14.54
N LEU A 92 13.01 -4.17 13.81
CA LEU A 92 11.60 -4.25 14.24
C LEU A 92 11.00 -5.66 14.21
N MET A 93 11.70 -6.63 13.61
CA MET A 93 11.33 -8.05 13.62
C MET A 93 11.79 -8.76 14.91
N LEU A 94 12.70 -8.15 15.66
CA LEU A 94 13.18 -8.63 16.95
C LEU A 94 12.18 -8.31 18.07
N SER A 95 12.35 -8.94 19.22
CA SER A 95 11.54 -8.62 20.40
C SER A 95 11.76 -7.17 20.85
N GLU A 96 10.75 -6.56 21.48
CA GLU A 96 10.87 -5.16 21.94
C GLU A 96 12.02 -4.95 22.93
N GLU A 97 12.38 -5.97 23.70
CA GLU A 97 13.47 -5.95 24.67
C GLU A 97 14.83 -5.90 23.96
N GLU A 98 15.01 -6.70 22.91
CA GLU A 98 16.22 -6.71 22.10
C GLU A 98 16.42 -5.37 21.36
N VAL A 99 15.35 -4.82 20.78
CA VAL A 99 15.43 -3.52 20.08
C VAL A 99 15.76 -2.37 21.03
N LYS A 100 15.24 -2.40 22.25
CA LYS A 100 15.58 -1.40 23.28
C LYS A 100 17.05 -1.49 23.69
N SER A 101 17.67 -2.67 23.70
CA SER A 101 19.08 -2.82 24.03
C SER A 101 20.00 -2.14 23.01
N PHE A 102 19.56 -1.97 21.75
CA PHE A 102 20.25 -1.20 20.71
C PHE A 102 20.01 0.31 20.79
N GLY A 103 19.33 0.82 21.83
CA GLY A 103 19.05 2.24 21.99
C GLY A 103 18.04 2.82 20.99
N ILE A 104 17.28 1.99 20.29
CA ILE A 104 16.30 2.40 19.31
C ILE A 104 14.93 2.55 19.99
N SER A 105 14.31 3.73 19.87
CA SER A 105 12.93 3.91 20.32
C SER A 105 11.97 3.23 19.33
N VAL A 106 11.52 2.02 19.64
CA VAL A 106 10.62 1.20 18.79
C VAL A 106 9.37 1.98 18.36
N HIS A 107 8.78 2.74 19.30
CA HIS A 107 7.56 3.51 19.06
C HIS A 107 7.75 4.64 18.03
N GLY A 108 8.78 5.46 18.20
CA GLY A 108 9.05 6.56 17.30
C GLY A 108 9.42 6.07 15.90
N PHE A 109 10.22 5.01 15.84
CA PHE A 109 10.65 4.43 14.57
C PHE A 109 9.49 3.77 13.81
N ARG A 110 8.64 2.99 14.50
CA ARG A 110 7.43 2.39 13.92
C ARG A 110 6.47 3.46 13.41
N PHE A 111 6.24 4.52 14.20
CA PHE A 111 5.39 5.63 13.78
C PHE A 111 5.93 6.32 12.52
N MET A 112 7.23 6.62 12.48
CA MET A 112 7.86 7.26 11.32
C MET A 112 7.75 6.39 10.05
N THR A 113 7.99 5.09 10.16
CA THR A 113 7.87 4.15 9.04
C THR A 113 6.44 4.10 8.50
N VAL A 114 5.45 4.00 9.40
CA VAL A 114 4.03 3.98 9.02
C VAL A 114 3.60 5.32 8.43
N ALA A 115 4.06 6.45 8.99
CA ALA A 115 3.76 7.78 8.46
C ALA A 115 4.36 7.97 7.05
N ALA A 116 5.61 7.56 6.82
CA ALA A 116 6.26 7.63 5.52
C ALA A 116 5.54 6.77 4.48
N SER A 117 5.24 5.50 4.79
CA SER A 117 4.52 4.61 3.88
C SER A 117 3.10 5.09 3.60
N SER A 118 2.41 5.62 4.61
CA SER A 118 1.06 6.18 4.44
C SER A 118 1.07 7.45 3.58
N ALA A 119 2.09 8.30 3.71
CA ALA A 119 2.24 9.50 2.88
C ALA A 119 2.46 9.14 1.40
N ILE A 120 3.32 8.14 1.12
CA ILE A 120 3.52 7.60 -0.23
C ILE A 120 2.18 7.08 -0.78
N THR A 121 1.51 6.22 -0.03
CA THR A 121 0.25 5.59 -0.46
C THR A 121 -0.83 6.66 -0.71
N ALA A 122 -0.98 7.63 0.18
CA ALA A 122 -1.95 8.71 0.02
C ALA A 122 -1.67 9.56 -1.22
N ALA A 123 -0.40 9.91 -1.48
CA ALA A 123 -0.01 10.64 -2.67
C ALA A 123 -0.33 9.84 -3.95
N VAL A 124 0.04 8.56 -4.00
CA VAL A 124 -0.24 7.71 -5.16
C VAL A 124 -1.74 7.53 -5.37
N VAL A 125 -2.52 7.22 -4.32
CA VAL A 125 -3.97 7.03 -4.42
C VAL A 125 -4.68 8.31 -4.86
N SER A 126 -4.24 9.48 -4.38
CA SER A 126 -4.84 10.74 -4.82
C SER A 126 -4.63 11.04 -6.31
N MET A 127 -3.54 10.53 -6.89
CA MET A 127 -3.16 10.76 -8.29
C MET A 127 -3.79 9.76 -9.26
N CYS A 128 -3.81 8.48 -8.91
CA CYS A 128 -4.22 7.41 -9.84
C CYS A 128 -5.32 6.49 -9.29
N GLY A 129 -5.94 6.86 -8.17
CA GLY A 129 -6.95 6.02 -7.53
C GLY A 129 -6.36 4.79 -6.85
N GLN A 130 -7.21 3.86 -6.45
CA GLN A 130 -6.79 2.67 -5.69
C GLN A 130 -6.31 1.56 -6.63
N ILE A 131 -5.01 1.25 -6.62
CA ILE A 131 -4.44 0.11 -7.32
C ILE A 131 -4.10 -0.97 -6.27
N GLY A 132 -4.84 -2.07 -6.30
CA GLY A 132 -4.72 -3.14 -5.31
C GLY A 132 -3.61 -4.16 -5.61
N TRP A 133 -3.34 -5.04 -4.63
CA TRP A 133 -2.48 -6.23 -4.68
C TRP A 133 -0.98 -6.00 -4.82
N ILE A 134 -0.52 -4.94 -5.51
CA ILE A 134 0.90 -4.68 -5.78
C ILE A 134 1.71 -4.59 -4.48
N GLY A 135 1.19 -3.85 -3.50
CA GLY A 135 1.85 -3.64 -2.21
C GLY A 135 2.05 -4.90 -1.38
N LEU A 136 1.30 -5.96 -1.64
CA LEU A 136 1.44 -7.27 -1.00
C LEU A 136 2.24 -8.23 -1.87
N LEU A 137 1.91 -8.31 -3.16
CA LEU A 137 2.49 -9.24 -4.10
C LEU A 137 4.00 -9.00 -4.29
N ILE A 138 4.40 -7.77 -4.60
CA ILE A 138 5.78 -7.46 -4.97
C ILE A 138 6.75 -7.62 -3.81
N PRO A 139 6.51 -7.08 -2.59
CA PRO A 139 7.42 -7.33 -1.48
C PRO A 139 7.50 -8.81 -1.09
N HIS A 140 6.41 -9.55 -1.20
CA HIS A 140 6.42 -10.99 -0.94
C HIS A 140 7.29 -11.74 -1.97
N PHE A 141 7.12 -11.41 -3.24
CA PHE A 141 7.96 -11.95 -4.33
C PHE A 141 9.44 -11.62 -4.13
N CYS A 142 9.76 -10.39 -3.77
CA CYS A 142 11.13 -9.96 -3.48
C CYS A 142 11.73 -10.73 -2.30
N ARG A 143 10.94 -10.98 -1.24
CA ARG A 143 11.41 -11.80 -0.09
C ARG A 143 11.74 -13.24 -0.48
N MET A 144 11.02 -13.80 -1.44
CA MET A 144 11.33 -15.16 -1.94
C MET A 144 12.66 -15.23 -2.71
N ILE A 145 13.02 -14.16 -3.41
CA ILE A 145 14.25 -14.12 -4.23
C ILE A 145 15.46 -13.68 -3.40
N TYR A 146 15.31 -12.62 -2.62
CA TYR A 146 16.44 -11.96 -1.92
C TYR A 146 16.51 -12.28 -0.42
N GLY A 147 15.54 -13.08 0.09
CA GLY A 147 15.47 -13.38 1.52
C GLY A 147 14.67 -12.34 2.33
N GLY A 148 14.68 -12.50 3.67
CA GLY A 148 13.85 -11.72 4.58
C GLY A 148 14.35 -10.30 4.89
N SER A 149 15.60 -9.94 4.53
CA SER A 149 16.19 -8.65 4.90
C SER A 149 15.54 -7.47 4.15
N ASN A 150 15.05 -6.49 4.89
CA ASN A 150 14.48 -5.28 4.32
C ASN A 150 15.50 -4.39 3.58
N LYS A 151 16.79 -4.62 3.83
CA LYS A 151 17.88 -3.97 3.11
C LYS A 151 17.79 -4.20 1.60
N ASP A 152 17.46 -5.42 1.19
CA ASP A 152 17.40 -5.84 -0.20
C ASP A 152 15.96 -5.84 -0.75
N VAL A 153 14.98 -6.16 0.12
CA VAL A 153 13.56 -6.20 -0.24
C VAL A 153 13.01 -4.84 -0.63
N ILE A 154 13.36 -3.76 0.10
CA ILE A 154 12.81 -2.43 -0.20
C ILE A 154 13.28 -1.91 -1.56
N PRO A 155 14.59 -1.84 -1.88
CA PRO A 155 15.02 -1.34 -3.19
C PRO A 155 14.56 -2.25 -4.33
N SER A 156 14.59 -3.57 -4.16
CA SER A 156 14.08 -4.49 -5.19
C SER A 156 12.58 -4.34 -5.40
N SER A 157 11.80 -4.11 -4.35
CA SER A 157 10.35 -3.87 -4.47
C SER A 157 10.03 -2.60 -5.27
N ILE A 158 10.86 -1.56 -5.19
CA ILE A 158 10.70 -0.35 -6.02
C ILE A 158 10.85 -0.71 -7.50
N VAL A 159 11.90 -1.45 -7.85
CA VAL A 159 12.20 -1.81 -9.25
C VAL A 159 11.15 -2.78 -9.81
N TYR A 160 10.89 -3.89 -9.10
CA TYR A 160 9.92 -4.88 -9.56
C TYR A 160 8.47 -4.36 -9.53
N GLY A 161 8.14 -3.48 -8.57
CA GLY A 161 6.84 -2.81 -8.52
C GLY A 161 6.62 -1.88 -9.72
N ALA A 162 7.62 -1.07 -10.06
CA ALA A 162 7.58 -0.21 -11.23
C ALA A 162 7.47 -1.02 -12.53
N LEU A 163 8.25 -2.11 -12.67
CA LEU A 163 8.20 -2.98 -13.83
C LEU A 163 6.83 -3.68 -13.95
N PHE A 164 6.30 -4.22 -12.87
CA PHE A 164 4.99 -4.87 -12.85
C PHE A 164 3.88 -3.89 -13.24
N LEU A 165 3.88 -2.68 -12.69
CA LEU A 165 2.93 -1.64 -13.05
C LEU A 165 3.04 -1.25 -14.53
N LEU A 166 4.26 -1.08 -15.05
CA LEU A 166 4.49 -0.75 -16.44
C LEU A 166 3.93 -1.81 -17.39
N ILE A 167 4.19 -3.09 -17.09
CA ILE A 167 3.66 -4.21 -17.88
C ILE A 167 2.13 -4.22 -17.82
N THR A 168 1.55 -4.06 -16.63
CA THR A 168 0.10 -4.09 -16.42
C THR A 168 -0.59 -2.91 -17.09
N ASP A 169 -0.03 -1.71 -17.01
CA ASP A 169 -0.57 -0.51 -17.67
C ASP A 169 -0.48 -0.63 -19.20
N THR A 170 0.64 -1.15 -19.72
CA THR A 170 0.79 -1.41 -21.15
C THR A 170 -0.25 -2.44 -21.63
N ALA A 171 -0.43 -3.54 -20.91
CA ALA A 171 -1.44 -4.54 -21.23
C ALA A 171 -2.86 -3.94 -21.17
N SER A 172 -3.15 -3.13 -20.17
CA SER A 172 -4.42 -2.41 -19.99
C SER A 172 -4.80 -1.58 -21.21
N ARG A 173 -3.83 -0.93 -21.82
CA ARG A 173 -4.03 -0.07 -23.02
C ARG A 173 -4.11 -0.87 -24.32
N CYS A 174 -3.54 -2.08 -24.36
CA CYS A 174 -3.50 -2.90 -25.58
C CYS A 174 -4.69 -3.84 -25.74
N ILE A 175 -5.36 -4.25 -24.63
CA ILE A 175 -6.41 -5.30 -24.67
C ILE A 175 -7.72 -4.77 -25.26
N THR A 176 -8.11 -3.55 -24.96
CA THR A 176 -9.37 -2.96 -25.42
C THR A 176 -9.21 -1.51 -25.84
N ALA A 177 -10.03 -1.08 -26.80
CA ALA A 177 -10.05 0.33 -27.25
C ALA A 177 -10.50 1.31 -26.14
N SER A 178 -11.26 0.83 -25.14
CA SER A 178 -11.75 1.63 -24.02
C SER A 178 -10.81 1.67 -22.81
N GLU A 179 -9.62 1.05 -22.92
CA GLU A 179 -8.63 0.94 -21.83
C GLU A 179 -9.22 0.41 -20.51
N ILE A 180 -8.85 -0.79 -20.12
CA ILE A 180 -9.30 -1.38 -18.85
C ILE A 180 -8.57 -0.68 -17.70
N PRO A 181 -9.25 -0.24 -16.61
CA PRO A 181 -8.58 0.29 -15.43
C PRO A 181 -7.47 -0.64 -14.91
N ALA A 182 -6.28 -0.10 -14.66
CA ALA A 182 -5.11 -0.89 -14.26
C ALA A 182 -5.38 -1.75 -13.00
N ALA A 183 -6.19 -1.25 -12.07
CA ALA A 183 -6.53 -1.98 -10.84
C ALA A 183 -7.32 -3.27 -11.10
N ILE A 184 -8.10 -3.36 -12.17
CA ILE A 184 -8.80 -4.60 -12.54
C ILE A 184 -7.77 -5.67 -12.93
N LEU A 185 -6.81 -5.31 -13.79
CA LEU A 185 -5.77 -6.24 -14.23
C LEU A 185 -4.84 -6.63 -13.09
N THR A 186 -4.42 -5.67 -12.26
CA THR A 186 -3.57 -5.98 -11.10
C THR A 186 -4.27 -6.90 -10.10
N SER A 187 -5.58 -6.76 -9.93
CA SER A 187 -6.36 -7.65 -9.05
C SER A 187 -6.56 -9.04 -9.68
N LEU A 188 -6.87 -9.09 -10.97
CA LEU A 188 -7.09 -10.34 -11.70
C LEU A 188 -5.83 -11.20 -11.77
N ILE A 189 -4.67 -10.57 -11.91
CA ILE A 189 -3.37 -11.24 -11.96
C ILE A 189 -2.79 -11.41 -10.56
N GLY A 190 -2.85 -10.37 -9.74
CA GLY A 190 -2.19 -10.31 -8.45
C GLY A 190 -2.77 -11.26 -7.41
N ALA A 191 -4.10 -11.38 -7.32
CA ALA A 191 -4.74 -12.25 -6.33
C ALA A 191 -4.41 -13.74 -6.56
N PRO A 192 -4.55 -14.33 -7.78
CA PRO A 192 -4.15 -15.70 -8.02
C PRO A 192 -2.65 -15.94 -7.84
N LEU A 193 -1.80 -15.02 -8.31
CA LEU A 193 -0.35 -15.15 -8.12
C LEU A 193 0.01 -15.14 -6.63
N PHE A 194 -0.61 -14.28 -5.84
CA PHE A 194 -0.37 -14.23 -4.40
C PHE A 194 -0.78 -15.52 -3.70
N LEU A 195 -1.92 -16.11 -4.08
CA LEU A 195 -2.35 -17.42 -3.56
C LEU A 195 -1.37 -18.54 -3.92
N ILE A 196 -0.86 -18.57 -5.16
CA ILE A 196 0.15 -19.54 -5.59
C ILE A 196 1.43 -19.39 -4.78
N LEU A 197 1.89 -18.15 -4.56
CA LEU A 197 3.08 -17.87 -3.76
C LEU A 197 2.91 -18.30 -2.29
N LEU A 198 1.75 -18.04 -1.70
CA LEU A 198 1.43 -18.51 -0.33
C LEU A 198 1.41 -20.03 -0.23
N ALA A 199 0.78 -20.72 -1.19
CA ALA A 199 0.73 -22.17 -1.23
C ALA A 199 2.12 -22.80 -1.36
N LYS A 200 2.99 -22.22 -2.18
CA LYS A 200 4.37 -22.71 -2.40
C LYS A 200 5.25 -22.55 -1.15
N ASN A 201 5.05 -21.52 -0.34
CA ASN A 201 5.82 -21.26 0.88
C ASN A 201 5.30 -22.02 2.12
N GLY A 202 4.37 -22.96 1.96
CA GLY A 202 3.89 -23.77 3.09
C GLY A 202 2.88 -23.07 4.01
N GLY A 203 2.41 -21.86 3.67
CA GLY A 203 1.46 -21.11 4.47
C GLY A 203 0.03 -21.67 4.53
N LEU A 204 -0.26 -22.74 3.80
CA LEU A 204 -1.54 -23.48 3.81
C LEU A 204 -1.41 -24.93 4.27
N ARG A 205 -0.21 -25.35 4.75
CA ARG A 205 0.02 -26.64 5.35
C ARG A 205 0.31 -26.46 6.83
N GLY A 206 -0.69 -26.16 7.58
CA GLY A 206 -0.75 -26.21 9.05
C GLY A 206 -1.90 -27.08 9.46
#